data_a5d27f6f532df9827e4fb688a553921b
#
_entry.id   a5d27f6f532df9827e4fb688a553921b
#
_cell.length_a   1.000
_cell.length_b   1.000
_cell.length_c   1.000
_cell.angle_alpha   90.00
_cell.angle_beta   90.00
_cell.angle_gamma   90.00
#
_symmetry.space_group_name_H-M   'P 1'
#
loop_
_entity.id
_entity.type
_entity.pdbx_description
1 polymer ?
#
loop_
_entity_poly.entity_id
_entity_poly.type
_entity_poly.pdbx_seq_one_letter_code
_entity_poly.pdbx_strand_id
1 'polypeptide(L)'
;EVWRNRYPEGRIEGGDELVLSDHVLAIGISQRTSAKAITELAESLFEKSDYDTVIAIHIPHNHAMMHLDTVFTMINYDQFTVHPAILRDGGHVDAITHETNLKEILKKALDKPEIDLIPTGGGDPIIAPREQWNDGSNTLAIAPGVVVTYDRNYVSNDLLRKHGILVHEVRSSELSRGRGGPRCMSCPIVREDLKK
;
A
#
# COMPACT_ATOMS: atom_id res chain seq x y z
N GLU A 1 23.57 -10.18 0.97
CA GLU A 1 23.26 -11.03 -0.19
C GLU A 1 22.30 -10.28 -1.13
N VAL A 2 22.52 -10.35 -2.43
CA VAL A 2 21.58 -9.79 -3.42
C VAL A 2 20.59 -10.88 -3.81
N TRP A 3 19.36 -10.76 -3.37
CA TRP A 3 18.29 -11.75 -3.59
C TRP A 3 18.12 -12.11 -5.08
N ARG A 4 18.18 -11.14 -5.99
CA ARG A 4 18.07 -11.38 -7.44
C ARG A 4 19.13 -12.35 -7.99
N ASN A 5 20.30 -12.44 -7.40
CA ASN A 5 21.34 -13.37 -7.84
C ASN A 5 20.94 -14.83 -7.56
N ARG A 6 20.12 -15.04 -6.53
CA ARG A 6 19.58 -16.36 -6.16
C ARG A 6 18.35 -16.72 -7.00
N TYR A 7 17.54 -15.72 -7.35
CA TYR A 7 16.28 -15.90 -8.09
C TYR A 7 16.22 -15.00 -9.33
N PRO A 8 16.99 -15.28 -10.39
CA PRO A 8 17.13 -14.38 -11.54
C PRO A 8 15.84 -14.20 -12.35
N GLU A 9 14.91 -15.16 -12.27
CA GLU A 9 13.59 -15.08 -12.92
C GLU A 9 12.54 -14.31 -12.09
N GLY A 10 12.84 -14.03 -10.83
CA GLY A 10 11.95 -13.30 -9.93
C GLY A 10 11.86 -11.82 -10.33
N ARG A 11 10.63 -11.26 -10.29
CA ARG A 11 10.38 -9.85 -10.51
C ARG A 11 9.63 -9.30 -9.31
N ILE A 12 10.21 -8.32 -8.64
CA ILE A 12 9.60 -7.55 -7.55
C ILE A 12 10.02 -6.10 -7.73
N GLU A 13 9.06 -5.19 -7.64
CA GLU A 13 9.30 -3.74 -7.63
C GLU A 13 8.91 -3.15 -6.27
N GLY A 14 9.71 -2.20 -5.76
CA GLY A 14 9.54 -1.62 -4.43
C GLY A 14 8.21 -0.88 -4.20
N GLY A 15 7.52 -0.44 -5.26
CA GLY A 15 6.16 0.10 -5.16
C GLY A 15 5.10 -0.93 -4.79
N ASP A 16 5.40 -2.22 -4.95
CA ASP A 16 4.55 -3.32 -4.53
C ASP A 16 4.82 -3.78 -3.10
N GLU A 17 5.89 -3.31 -2.45
CA GLU A 17 6.29 -3.73 -1.11
C GLU A 17 5.88 -2.71 -0.05
N LEU A 18 5.09 -3.14 0.93
CA LEU A 18 4.62 -2.33 2.05
C LEU A 18 4.94 -3.04 3.37
N VAL A 19 5.89 -2.51 4.13
CA VAL A 19 6.16 -2.93 5.50
C VAL A 19 5.03 -2.43 6.38
N LEU A 20 4.24 -3.35 6.97
CA LEU A 20 3.11 -3.03 7.83
C LEU A 20 3.47 -3.08 9.33
N SER A 21 4.40 -3.95 9.70
CA SER A 21 4.96 -4.01 11.05
C SER A 21 6.37 -4.62 11.03
N ASP A 22 6.95 -4.87 12.18
CA ASP A 22 8.23 -5.56 12.35
C ASP A 22 8.22 -7.02 11.89
N HIS A 23 7.03 -7.63 11.69
CA HIS A 23 6.86 -9.02 11.29
C HIS A 23 5.86 -9.24 10.14
N VAL A 24 5.18 -8.18 9.64
CA VAL A 24 4.18 -8.26 8.58
C VAL A 24 4.58 -7.45 7.36
N LEU A 25 4.64 -8.10 6.20
CA LEU A 25 4.88 -7.47 4.90
C LEU A 25 3.68 -7.69 3.97
N ALA A 26 3.18 -6.63 3.34
CA ALA A 26 2.21 -6.75 2.26
C ALA A 26 2.90 -6.55 0.91
N ILE A 27 2.58 -7.41 -0.08
CA ILE A 27 3.17 -7.34 -1.41
C ILE A 27 2.07 -7.43 -2.47
N GLY A 28 2.10 -6.51 -3.43
CA GLY A 28 1.19 -6.50 -4.57
C GLY A 28 1.55 -7.54 -5.62
N ILE A 29 0.59 -8.35 -6.06
CA ILE A 29 0.71 -9.15 -7.28
C ILE A 29 0.25 -8.24 -8.42
N SER A 30 1.21 -7.81 -9.25
CA SER A 30 1.01 -6.82 -10.31
C SER A 30 1.53 -7.33 -11.66
N GLN A 31 1.52 -6.50 -12.68
CA GLN A 31 2.23 -6.78 -13.94
C GLN A 31 3.75 -6.82 -13.76
N ARG A 32 4.28 -6.26 -12.66
CA ARG A 32 5.70 -6.06 -12.39
C ARG A 32 6.24 -6.94 -11.28
N THR A 33 5.35 -7.45 -10.42
CA THR A 33 5.69 -8.34 -9.31
C THR A 33 4.89 -9.64 -9.46
N SER A 34 5.61 -10.75 -9.54
CA SER A 34 5.00 -12.06 -9.78
C SER A 34 4.73 -12.81 -8.47
N ALA A 35 3.63 -13.57 -8.41
CA ALA A 35 3.28 -14.40 -7.26
C ALA A 35 4.42 -15.38 -6.89
N LYS A 36 5.08 -15.97 -7.90
CA LYS A 36 6.23 -16.86 -7.68
C LYS A 36 7.36 -16.15 -6.92
N ALA A 37 7.70 -14.93 -7.34
CA ALA A 37 8.76 -14.16 -6.68
C ALA A 37 8.39 -13.80 -5.24
N ILE A 38 7.10 -13.52 -4.97
CA ILE A 38 6.60 -13.27 -3.61
C ILE A 38 6.78 -14.52 -2.73
N THR A 39 6.43 -15.70 -3.22
CA THR A 39 6.62 -16.96 -2.48
C THR A 39 8.10 -17.19 -2.14
N GLU A 40 8.99 -17.07 -3.13
CA GLU A 40 10.43 -17.24 -2.94
C GLU A 40 11.03 -16.21 -1.96
N LEU A 41 10.53 -14.95 -1.99
CA LEU A 41 10.92 -13.92 -1.04
C LEU A 41 10.41 -14.24 0.37
N ALA A 42 9.14 -14.64 0.50
CA ALA A 42 8.53 -14.98 1.78
C ALA A 42 9.29 -16.12 2.47
N GLU A 43 9.60 -17.21 1.75
CA GLU A 43 10.41 -18.31 2.27
C GLU A 43 11.78 -17.82 2.79
N SER A 44 12.44 -16.95 2.03
CA SER A 44 13.73 -16.38 2.43
C SER A 44 13.64 -15.46 3.65
N LEU A 45 12.54 -14.68 3.77
CA LEU A 45 12.29 -13.81 4.93
C LEU A 45 12.02 -14.63 6.19
N PHE A 46 11.17 -15.67 6.10
CA PHE A 46 10.85 -16.54 7.23
C PHE A 46 12.07 -17.32 7.75
N GLU A 47 13.03 -17.62 6.87
CA GLU A 47 14.27 -18.29 7.25
C GLU A 47 15.29 -17.34 7.92
N LYS A 48 15.33 -16.05 7.54
CA LYS A 48 16.48 -15.16 7.79
C LYS A 48 16.16 -13.89 8.56
N SER A 49 14.91 -13.66 8.91
CA SER A 49 14.46 -12.45 9.57
C SER A 49 13.32 -12.72 10.54
N ASP A 50 12.85 -11.68 11.22
CA ASP A 50 11.73 -11.75 12.17
C ASP A 50 10.35 -11.67 11.47
N TYR A 51 10.31 -11.58 10.13
CA TYR A 51 9.05 -11.65 9.39
C TYR A 51 8.46 -13.04 9.47
N ASP A 52 7.19 -13.13 9.85
CA ASP A 52 6.41 -14.37 9.94
C ASP A 52 5.15 -14.36 9.04
N THR A 53 4.80 -13.18 8.52
CA THR A 53 3.57 -12.99 7.74
C THR A 53 3.84 -12.18 6.47
N VAL A 54 3.47 -12.74 5.31
CA VAL A 54 3.46 -12.05 4.02
C VAL A 54 2.04 -12.08 3.45
N ILE A 55 1.46 -10.90 3.20
CA ILE A 55 0.14 -10.74 2.62
C ILE A 55 0.29 -10.40 1.14
N ALA A 56 -0.06 -11.33 0.26
CA ALA A 56 -0.05 -11.09 -1.18
C ALA A 56 -1.40 -10.53 -1.63
N ILE A 57 -1.41 -9.32 -2.22
CA ILE A 57 -2.62 -8.61 -2.63
C ILE A 57 -2.66 -8.51 -4.15
N HIS A 58 -3.67 -9.12 -4.79
CA HIS A 58 -3.91 -8.93 -6.21
C HIS A 58 -4.38 -7.50 -6.50
N ILE A 59 -3.72 -6.85 -7.44
CA ILE A 59 -4.17 -5.55 -7.94
C ILE A 59 -4.64 -5.68 -9.39
N PRO A 60 -5.66 -4.89 -9.81
CA PRO A 60 -6.13 -4.91 -11.19
C PRO A 60 -5.02 -4.54 -12.17
N HIS A 61 -4.86 -5.33 -13.24
CA HIS A 61 -3.84 -5.11 -14.27
C HIS A 61 -4.26 -3.98 -15.23
N ASN A 62 -4.04 -2.75 -14.83
CA ASN A 62 -4.24 -1.59 -15.69
C ASN A 62 -3.18 -0.51 -15.43
N HIS A 63 -3.12 0.49 -16.33
CA HIS A 63 -2.08 1.51 -16.29
C HIS A 63 -2.20 2.48 -15.08
N ALA A 64 -3.40 2.64 -14.53
CA ALA A 64 -3.64 3.50 -13.37
C ALA A 64 -3.31 2.81 -12.03
N MET A 65 -3.05 1.51 -12.04
CA MET A 65 -2.82 0.68 -10.86
C MET A 65 -1.54 -0.16 -11.04
N MET A 66 -0.40 0.52 -11.22
CA MET A 66 0.86 -0.15 -11.57
C MET A 66 1.50 -0.90 -10.39
N HIS A 67 1.33 -0.40 -9.17
CA HIS A 67 1.90 -0.95 -7.95
C HIS A 67 0.87 -0.93 -6.81
N LEU A 68 1.13 -1.71 -5.77
CA LEU A 68 0.29 -1.75 -4.58
C LEU A 68 0.13 -0.37 -3.93
N ASP A 69 1.21 0.39 -3.83
CA ASP A 69 1.21 1.72 -3.21
C ASP A 69 0.36 2.77 -3.95
N THR A 70 -0.03 2.51 -5.20
CA THR A 70 -0.97 3.38 -5.92
C THR A 70 -2.43 3.11 -5.53
N VAL A 71 -2.73 1.97 -4.94
CA VAL A 71 -4.09 1.52 -4.64
C VAL A 71 -4.32 1.20 -3.17
N PHE A 72 -3.24 1.07 -2.39
CA PHE A 72 -3.28 0.72 -0.98
C PHE A 72 -2.04 1.27 -0.28
N THR A 73 -2.21 2.01 0.81
CA THR A 73 -1.09 2.55 1.60
C THR A 73 -1.48 2.63 3.08
N MET A 74 -0.60 2.16 3.95
CA MET A 74 -0.74 2.33 5.40
C MET A 74 -0.42 3.77 5.79
N ILE A 75 -1.32 4.41 6.53
CA ILE A 75 -1.21 5.82 6.95
C ILE A 75 -1.23 6.02 8.46
N ASN A 76 -1.65 5.01 9.19
CA ASN A 76 -1.61 4.94 10.65
C ASN A 76 -1.51 3.47 11.07
N TYR A 77 -1.39 3.15 12.35
CA TYR A 77 -1.30 1.79 12.88
C TYR A 77 -2.43 0.84 12.46
N ASP A 78 -3.61 1.40 12.17
CA ASP A 78 -4.86 0.68 11.88
C ASP A 78 -5.67 1.33 10.75
N GLN A 79 -5.11 2.34 10.08
CA GLN A 79 -5.79 3.08 9.00
C GLN A 79 -5.01 2.99 7.68
N PHE A 80 -5.73 2.78 6.61
CA PHE A 80 -5.17 2.62 5.26
C PHE A 80 -5.97 3.42 4.24
N THR A 81 -5.29 4.05 3.29
CA THR A 81 -5.95 4.47 2.04
C THR A 81 -6.13 3.27 1.13
N VAL A 82 -7.26 3.18 0.47
CA VAL A 82 -7.56 2.05 -0.41
C VAL A 82 -8.36 2.49 -1.63
N HIS A 83 -7.98 1.99 -2.81
CA HIS A 83 -8.83 2.19 -3.99
C HIS A 83 -10.03 1.23 -3.96
N PRO A 84 -11.26 1.71 -4.22
CA PRO A 84 -12.47 0.89 -4.12
C PRO A 84 -12.46 -0.39 -4.97
N ALA A 85 -11.74 -0.42 -6.09
CA ALA A 85 -11.67 -1.62 -6.94
C ALA A 85 -11.06 -2.83 -6.21
N ILE A 86 -10.09 -2.62 -5.31
CA ILE A 86 -9.51 -3.72 -4.51
C ILE A 86 -10.54 -4.34 -3.58
N LEU A 87 -11.52 -3.55 -3.13
CA LEU A 87 -12.57 -4.01 -2.21
C LEU A 87 -13.71 -4.72 -2.93
N ARG A 88 -13.96 -4.37 -4.22
CA ARG A 88 -15.16 -4.84 -4.97
C ARG A 88 -14.92 -6.14 -5.73
N ASP A 89 -13.76 -6.33 -6.33
CA ASP A 89 -13.45 -7.50 -7.16
C ASP A 89 -12.94 -8.69 -6.33
N GLY A 90 -13.26 -8.69 -5.02
CA GLY A 90 -12.73 -9.65 -4.10
C GLY A 90 -11.23 -9.71 -4.32
N GLY A 91 -10.52 -8.63 -4.01
CA GLY A 91 -9.07 -8.64 -4.08
C GLY A 91 -8.63 -9.98 -3.54
N HIS A 92 -8.31 -10.90 -4.45
CA HIS A 92 -7.86 -12.21 -4.05
C HIS A 92 -6.57 -11.98 -3.32
N VAL A 93 -6.69 -11.97 -2.01
CA VAL A 93 -5.53 -12.14 -1.17
C VAL A 93 -5.28 -13.63 -1.20
N ASP A 94 -4.27 -14.04 -1.96
CA ASP A 94 -3.72 -15.39 -1.85
C ASP A 94 -2.95 -15.51 -0.53
N ALA A 95 -3.68 -15.27 0.55
CA ALA A 95 -3.23 -15.76 1.83
C ALA A 95 -3.40 -17.29 1.78
N ILE A 96 -2.44 -18.02 2.30
CA ILE A 96 -2.53 -19.46 2.58
C ILE A 96 -3.75 -19.76 3.50
N THR A 97 -4.44 -18.73 3.97
CA THR A 97 -5.68 -18.78 4.74
C THR A 97 -6.86 -18.55 3.80
N HIS A 98 -7.92 -19.32 3.94
CA HIS A 98 -9.18 -19.22 3.17
C HIS A 98 -9.98 -17.91 3.44
N GLU A 99 -9.36 -16.89 4.02
CA GLU A 99 -9.95 -15.59 4.30
C GLU A 99 -9.78 -14.68 3.07
N THR A 100 -10.89 -14.22 2.49
CA THR A 100 -10.90 -13.38 1.29
C THR A 100 -11.13 -11.89 1.59
N ASN A 101 -11.42 -11.54 2.84
CA ASN A 101 -11.70 -10.16 3.25
C ASN A 101 -10.42 -9.47 3.72
N LEU A 102 -9.93 -8.51 2.93
CA LEU A 102 -8.72 -7.74 3.23
C LEU A 102 -8.75 -7.12 4.64
N LYS A 103 -9.90 -6.60 5.09
CA LYS A 103 -10.04 -6.00 6.42
C LYS A 103 -9.79 -7.03 7.52
N GLU A 104 -10.38 -8.24 7.41
CA GLU A 104 -10.22 -9.30 8.41
C GLU A 104 -8.80 -9.88 8.40
N ILE A 105 -8.17 -9.96 7.23
CA ILE A 105 -6.76 -10.38 7.13
C ILE A 105 -5.86 -9.38 7.85
N LEU A 106 -6.03 -8.08 7.62
CA LEU A 106 -5.25 -7.04 8.26
C LEU A 106 -5.49 -6.99 9.77
N LYS A 107 -6.73 -7.12 10.22
CA LYS A 107 -7.06 -7.21 11.66
C LYS A 107 -6.27 -8.33 12.33
N LYS A 108 -6.27 -9.51 11.73
CA LYS A 108 -5.58 -10.69 12.26
C LYS A 108 -4.06 -10.53 12.21
N ALA A 109 -3.51 -10.10 11.07
CA ALA A 109 -2.08 -9.98 10.87
C ALA A 109 -1.43 -8.90 11.75
N LEU A 110 -2.15 -7.80 12.00
CA LEU A 110 -1.66 -6.66 12.78
C LEU A 110 -2.11 -6.69 14.25
N ASP A 111 -2.82 -7.73 14.65
CA ASP A 111 -3.42 -7.86 16.01
C ASP A 111 -4.22 -6.60 16.39
N LYS A 112 -5.10 -6.17 15.49
CA LYS A 112 -5.94 -4.99 15.69
C LYS A 112 -7.42 -5.38 15.81
N PRO A 113 -8.16 -4.83 16.78
CA PRO A 113 -9.59 -5.09 16.91
C PRO A 113 -10.40 -4.55 15.72
N GLU A 114 -9.94 -3.43 15.16
CA GLU A 114 -10.53 -2.78 14.00
C GLU A 114 -9.47 -2.25 13.04
N ILE A 115 -9.82 -2.24 11.74
CA ILE A 115 -9.05 -1.63 10.66
C ILE A 115 -9.97 -0.67 9.90
N ASP A 116 -9.47 0.54 9.67
CA ASP A 116 -10.17 1.58 8.93
C ASP A 116 -9.60 1.66 7.49
N LEU A 117 -10.42 1.27 6.51
CA LEU A 117 -10.09 1.33 5.09
C LEU A 117 -10.76 2.55 4.48
N ILE A 118 -9.99 3.60 4.26
CA ILE A 118 -10.47 4.90 3.78
C ILE A 118 -10.45 4.90 2.25
N PRO A 119 -11.62 4.90 1.58
CA PRO A 119 -11.67 4.78 0.14
C PRO A 119 -11.26 6.06 -0.58
N THR A 120 -10.34 5.98 -1.52
CA THR A 120 -9.95 7.09 -2.41
C THR A 120 -11.19 7.67 -3.09
N GLY A 121 -11.29 9.00 -3.15
CA GLY A 121 -12.42 9.71 -3.73
C GLY A 121 -13.76 9.41 -3.05
N GLY A 122 -13.74 8.93 -1.79
CA GLY A 122 -14.95 8.52 -1.06
C GLY A 122 -15.67 7.32 -1.66
N GLY A 123 -15.04 6.56 -2.56
CA GLY A 123 -15.67 5.46 -3.27
C GLY A 123 -16.66 5.88 -4.37
N ASP A 124 -16.74 7.18 -4.69
CA ASP A 124 -17.57 7.71 -5.77
C ASP A 124 -17.09 7.17 -7.13
N PRO A 125 -17.98 6.66 -8.01
CA PRO A 125 -17.59 6.01 -9.25
C PRO A 125 -16.95 6.95 -10.28
N ILE A 126 -17.08 8.26 -10.13
CA ILE A 126 -16.49 9.28 -11.00
C ILE A 126 -15.21 9.86 -10.37
N ILE A 127 -15.28 10.17 -9.09
CA ILE A 127 -14.19 10.83 -8.36
C ILE A 127 -13.05 9.86 -8.07
N ALA A 128 -13.36 8.64 -7.63
CA ALA A 128 -12.34 7.67 -7.27
C ALA A 128 -11.37 7.35 -8.44
N PRO A 129 -11.82 7.06 -9.67
CA PRO A 129 -10.90 6.88 -10.80
C PRO A 129 -10.09 8.13 -11.14
N ARG A 130 -10.68 9.32 -11.00
CA ARG A 130 -9.99 10.59 -11.26
C ARG A 130 -8.89 10.86 -10.23
N GLU A 131 -9.18 10.67 -8.95
CA GLU A 131 -8.18 10.85 -7.89
C GLU A 131 -7.17 9.70 -7.85
N GLN A 132 -7.57 8.49 -8.28
CA GLN A 132 -6.62 7.40 -8.53
C GLN A 132 -5.57 7.78 -9.57
N TRP A 133 -5.99 8.38 -10.70
CA TRP A 133 -5.07 8.88 -11.72
C TRP A 133 -4.14 9.99 -11.21
N ASN A 134 -4.54 10.67 -10.16
CA ASN A 134 -3.76 11.70 -9.48
C ASN A 134 -3.00 11.16 -8.25
N ASP A 135 -2.78 9.87 -8.16
CA ASP A 135 -2.07 9.21 -7.05
C ASP A 135 -2.75 9.41 -5.68
N GLY A 136 -4.09 9.39 -5.64
CA GLY A 136 -4.87 9.67 -4.43
C GLY A 136 -4.65 8.70 -3.27
N SER A 137 -4.28 7.44 -3.55
CA SER A 137 -3.89 6.46 -2.52
C SER A 137 -2.39 6.44 -2.25
N ASN A 138 -1.57 7.09 -3.11
CA ASN A 138 -0.11 7.12 -2.98
C ASN A 138 0.35 8.22 -2.01
N THR A 139 -0.06 8.08 -0.76
CA THR A 139 0.22 9.03 0.32
C THR A 139 1.53 8.68 1.01
N LEU A 140 2.36 9.68 1.32
CA LEU A 140 3.56 9.50 2.13
C LEU A 140 3.23 9.71 3.60
N ALA A 141 3.20 8.64 4.38
CA ALA A 141 3.10 8.73 5.83
C ALA A 141 4.47 9.13 6.40
N ILE A 142 4.54 10.29 7.06
CA ILE A 142 5.75 10.82 7.71
C ILE A 142 5.74 10.58 9.23
N ALA A 143 4.59 10.26 9.78
CA ALA A 143 4.37 9.76 11.14
C ALA A 143 3.01 9.04 11.15
N PRO A 144 2.70 8.22 12.16
CA PRO A 144 1.37 7.64 12.31
C PRO A 144 0.28 8.72 12.31
N GLY A 145 -0.68 8.62 11.40
CA GLY A 145 -1.76 9.58 11.24
C GLY A 145 -1.36 10.94 10.64
N VAL A 146 -0.13 11.07 10.09
CA VAL A 146 0.35 12.30 9.44
C VAL A 146 0.86 11.98 8.04
N VAL A 147 0.25 12.55 7.02
CA VAL A 147 0.53 12.24 5.62
C VAL A 147 0.81 13.46 4.76
N VAL A 148 1.61 13.25 3.72
CA VAL A 148 1.80 14.19 2.61
C VAL A 148 1.04 13.67 1.40
N THR A 149 0.22 14.52 0.78
CA THR A 149 -0.61 14.20 -0.39
C THR A 149 -0.54 15.30 -1.44
N TYR A 150 -1.06 15.02 -2.64
CA TYR A 150 -1.26 16.07 -3.64
C TYR A 150 -2.53 16.88 -3.38
N ASP A 151 -2.44 18.20 -3.56
CA ASP A 151 -3.52 19.18 -3.39
C ASP A 151 -4.75 18.91 -4.28
N ARG A 152 -4.56 18.27 -5.45
CA ARG A 152 -5.64 17.96 -6.39
C ARG A 152 -6.57 16.82 -5.95
N ASN A 153 -6.18 16.04 -4.97
CA ASN A 153 -6.97 14.94 -4.41
C ASN A 153 -7.88 15.42 -3.27
N TYR A 154 -8.62 16.48 -3.52
CA TYR A 154 -9.33 17.23 -2.48
C TYR A 154 -10.41 16.40 -1.77
N VAL A 155 -11.10 15.48 -2.46
CA VAL A 155 -12.12 14.62 -1.83
C VAL A 155 -11.46 13.60 -0.90
N SER A 156 -10.40 12.92 -1.36
CA SER A 156 -9.62 12.02 -0.52
C SER A 156 -8.98 12.74 0.66
N ASN A 157 -8.40 13.92 0.43
CA ASN A 157 -7.77 14.72 1.49
C ASN A 157 -8.78 15.14 2.57
N ASP A 158 -9.98 15.57 2.17
CA ASP A 158 -11.05 15.91 3.10
C ASP A 158 -11.56 14.70 3.88
N LEU A 159 -11.64 13.54 3.21
CA LEU A 159 -12.02 12.30 3.86
C LEU A 159 -10.97 11.86 4.88
N LEU A 160 -9.69 11.92 4.55
CA LEU A 160 -8.60 11.64 5.48
C LEU A 160 -8.69 12.51 6.74
N ARG A 161 -8.93 13.82 6.58
CA ARG A 161 -9.13 14.73 7.71
C ARG A 161 -10.33 14.35 8.59
N LYS A 162 -11.44 13.90 7.99
CA LYS A 162 -12.62 13.41 8.73
C LYS A 162 -12.31 12.14 9.52
N HIS A 163 -11.36 11.33 9.09
CA HIS A 163 -10.86 10.15 9.81
C HIS A 163 -9.72 10.48 10.79
N GLY A 164 -9.49 11.76 11.08
CA GLY A 164 -8.51 12.21 12.08
C GLY A 164 -7.06 12.26 11.59
N ILE A 165 -6.81 12.12 10.29
CA ILE A 165 -5.48 12.18 9.70
C ILE A 165 -5.07 13.65 9.48
N LEU A 166 -3.87 14.00 9.91
CA LEU A 166 -3.25 15.28 9.60
C LEU A 166 -2.68 15.23 8.18
N VAL A 167 -3.25 16.05 7.29
CA VAL A 167 -2.92 16.05 5.86
C VAL A 167 -2.13 17.30 5.49
N HIS A 168 -0.89 17.11 5.06
CA HIS A 168 -0.06 18.14 4.44
C HIS A 168 -0.19 18.04 2.92
N GLU A 169 -0.78 19.07 2.32
CA GLU A 169 -0.93 19.14 0.88
C GLU A 169 0.29 19.79 0.21
N VAL A 170 0.76 19.16 -0.86
CA VAL A 170 1.80 19.72 -1.73
C VAL A 170 1.25 19.96 -3.13
N ARG A 171 1.73 21.02 -3.78
CA ARG A 171 1.30 21.36 -5.15
C ARG A 171 1.75 20.28 -6.12
N SER A 172 0.79 19.72 -6.84
CA SER A 172 1.04 18.63 -7.78
C SER A 172 1.48 19.09 -9.17
N SER A 173 1.24 20.34 -9.56
CA SER A 173 1.45 20.83 -10.94
C SER A 173 2.85 20.58 -11.50
N GLU A 174 3.88 20.70 -10.69
CA GLU A 174 5.27 20.45 -11.11
C GLU A 174 5.78 19.08 -10.62
N LEU A 175 5.46 18.68 -9.40
CA LEU A 175 5.94 17.41 -8.84
C LEU A 175 5.43 16.20 -9.64
N SER A 176 4.18 16.23 -10.10
CA SER A 176 3.61 15.14 -10.90
C SER A 176 4.31 14.93 -12.26
N ARG A 177 5.12 15.89 -12.73
CA ARG A 177 5.96 15.71 -13.92
C ARG A 177 7.07 14.68 -13.71
N GLY A 178 7.51 14.48 -12.47
CA GLY A 178 8.45 13.42 -12.09
C GLY A 178 7.87 12.02 -12.17
N ARG A 179 6.55 11.92 -12.38
CA ARG A 179 5.70 10.72 -12.36
C ARG A 179 5.69 10.02 -11.00
N GLY A 180 4.50 9.76 -10.50
CA GLY A 180 4.24 9.15 -9.21
C GLY A 180 3.78 10.14 -8.15
N GLY A 181 3.19 9.59 -7.10
CA GLY A 181 2.73 10.33 -5.94
C GLY A 181 3.83 10.63 -4.93
N PRO A 182 3.50 11.28 -3.83
CA PRO A 182 4.48 11.65 -2.80
C PRO A 182 5.26 10.45 -2.24
N ARG A 183 4.61 9.27 -2.10
CA ARG A 183 5.28 8.05 -1.63
C ARG A 183 6.25 7.51 -2.68
N CYS A 184 5.85 7.44 -3.94
CA CYS A 184 6.71 6.97 -5.04
C CYS A 184 7.99 7.78 -5.17
N MET A 185 7.93 9.09 -4.88
CA MET A 185 9.08 9.99 -4.97
C MET A 185 9.92 10.04 -3.70
N SER A 186 9.61 9.22 -2.70
CA SER A 186 10.36 9.11 -1.45
C SER A 186 11.14 7.81 -1.39
N CYS A 187 12.29 7.86 -0.70
CA CYS A 187 13.10 6.68 -0.42
C CYS A 187 13.55 6.75 1.05
N PRO A 188 12.93 6.00 1.95
CA PRO A 188 13.33 6.00 3.35
C PRO A 188 14.69 5.31 3.49
N ILE A 189 15.69 6.05 3.99
CA ILE A 189 17.05 5.54 4.21
C ILE A 189 17.19 5.03 5.64
N VAL A 190 16.59 5.74 6.59
CA VAL A 190 16.57 5.38 8.01
C VAL A 190 15.15 5.47 8.51
N ARG A 191 14.73 4.47 9.26
CA ARG A 191 13.47 4.46 9.99
C ARG A 191 13.76 4.22 11.46
N GLU A 192 13.14 5.01 12.32
CA GLU A 192 13.17 4.77 13.76
C GLU A 192 12.02 3.85 14.14
N ASP A 193 12.26 3.02 15.16
CA ASP A 193 11.21 2.21 15.74
C ASP A 193 10.14 3.12 16.35
N LEU A 194 8.88 2.83 16.05
CA LEU A 194 7.78 3.54 16.65
C LEU A 194 7.71 3.19 18.14
N LYS A 195 7.80 4.21 18.99
CA LYS A 195 7.62 4.01 20.44
C LYS A 195 6.20 3.52 20.67
N LYS A 196 6.12 2.31 21.24
CA LYS A 196 4.85 1.71 21.69
C LYS A 196 4.23 2.53 22.81
#